data_0b035725c1b6321a2c503313227f6bb4
#
_entry.id   0b035725c1b6321a2c503313227f6bb4
#
_cell.length_a   1.000
_cell.length_b   1.000
_cell.length_c   1.000
_cell.angle_alpha   90.00
_cell.angle_beta   90.00
_cell.angle_gamma   90.00
#
_symmetry.space_group_name_H-M   'P 1'
#
loop_
_entity.id
_entity.type
_entity.pdbx_description
1 polymer ?
#
loop_
_entity_poly.entity_id
_entity_poly.type
_entity_poly.pdbx_seq_one_letter_code
_entity_poly.pdbx_strand_id
1 'polypeptide(L)'
;LDVFERINQERAQAGEPLFANPRNAAAGTLRQLEPRIVAQRQLAFFAYTLHIPNQDSSEEYTIPMPNCQWDALELLQKLGFPVNPYRQCCASLQDVQDYYNYWDAKRQDLPYLTDGVVVKINAFPIQQQLGFTQKFPRWAIALKYPAEEAPSRVEAITVNVGRTGAVTPLAILEPVQLAGTTVQRAALHNGDYVAQLDLRVGDTVIVRKAGEIIPEVVRVLPELRPDHAKPFEMPTHCPVCSQPLVRPKGEAVTRCINSSCPAIVKGTLTHWASRNALDINGLGEKIVEQLVDQGLVTSVADLYDLTLDQLVSLERMGHKLAEKLLNAIAKSKTQPWSRVLYGLGIRHVGSVNAQTLVQTFPTIEQLAQATVTDIEGIYGIGPEIAQSVWGWFQISSNQTLIARLREAGLQLAASQNTIALDKSLPLTGKIFVITGTLPTLKRSDAKDLIQNAGGKVTSAVSAKTDYLVVGEDAGSKLEKAKALGITQLTESQLLELL
;
A
#
# COMPACT_ATOMS: atom_id res chain seq x y z
N LEU A 1 17.53 -5.97 -23.62
CA LEU A 1 16.53 -6.19 -24.68
C LEU A 1 16.87 -7.43 -25.50
N ASP A 2 18.10 -7.63 -25.94
CA ASP A 2 18.54 -8.77 -26.76
C ASP A 2 18.17 -10.14 -26.16
N VAL A 3 18.35 -10.29 -24.84
CA VAL A 3 17.95 -11.53 -24.12
C VAL A 3 16.43 -11.72 -24.13
N PHE A 4 15.67 -10.64 -24.01
CA PHE A 4 14.21 -10.68 -24.09
C PHE A 4 13.73 -11.12 -25.48
N GLU A 5 14.33 -10.58 -26.53
CA GLU A 5 14.01 -10.95 -27.91
C GLU A 5 14.34 -12.42 -28.18
N ARG A 6 15.52 -12.87 -27.73
CA ARG A 6 15.91 -14.29 -27.84
C ARG A 6 14.90 -15.21 -27.12
N ILE A 7 14.52 -14.88 -25.90
CA ILE A 7 13.51 -15.67 -25.15
C ILE A 7 12.19 -15.74 -25.92
N ASN A 8 11.72 -14.63 -26.48
CA ASN A 8 10.49 -14.61 -27.26
C ASN A 8 10.60 -15.40 -28.57
N GLN A 9 11.75 -15.39 -29.24
CA GLN A 9 12.00 -16.22 -30.41
C GLN A 9 11.97 -17.73 -30.08
N GLU A 10 12.63 -18.13 -28.97
CA GLU A 10 12.59 -19.51 -28.47
C GLU A 10 11.15 -19.95 -28.14
N ARG A 11 10.36 -19.08 -27.48
CA ARG A 11 8.94 -19.36 -27.16
C ARG A 11 8.08 -19.47 -28.41
N ALA A 12 8.29 -18.60 -29.40
CA ALA A 12 7.59 -18.66 -30.68
C ALA A 12 7.84 -20.01 -31.38
N GLN A 13 9.10 -20.46 -31.40
CA GLN A 13 9.47 -21.76 -31.98
C GLN A 13 8.84 -22.94 -31.22
N ALA A 14 8.67 -22.81 -29.90
CA ALA A 14 8.01 -23.80 -29.07
C ALA A 14 6.47 -23.73 -29.11
N GLY A 15 5.88 -22.78 -29.84
CA GLY A 15 4.43 -22.55 -29.88
C GLY A 15 3.85 -22.02 -28.57
N GLU A 16 4.69 -21.41 -27.71
CA GLU A 16 4.28 -20.85 -26.44
C GLU A 16 3.87 -19.36 -26.56
N PRO A 17 2.97 -18.87 -25.71
CA PRO A 17 2.62 -17.45 -25.66
C PRO A 17 3.84 -16.57 -25.40
N LEU A 18 4.01 -15.49 -26.16
CA LEU A 18 5.11 -14.55 -25.99
C LEU A 18 4.96 -13.70 -24.74
N PHE A 19 6.07 -13.27 -24.16
CA PHE A 19 6.04 -12.23 -23.15
C PHE A 19 5.74 -10.86 -23.78
N ALA A 20 4.81 -10.13 -23.23
CA ALA A 20 4.38 -8.84 -23.75
C ALA A 20 5.46 -7.75 -23.62
N ASN A 21 6.30 -7.81 -22.58
CA ASN A 21 7.38 -6.86 -22.33
C ASN A 21 8.46 -7.45 -21.43
N PRO A 22 9.66 -6.84 -21.35
CA PRO A 22 10.78 -7.31 -20.51
C PRO A 22 10.44 -7.36 -19.02
N ARG A 23 9.60 -6.45 -18.51
CA ARG A 23 9.16 -6.43 -17.10
C ARG A 23 8.40 -7.70 -16.73
N ASN A 24 7.44 -8.10 -17.59
CA ASN A 24 6.67 -9.33 -17.38
C ASN A 24 7.55 -10.58 -17.52
N ALA A 25 8.49 -10.58 -18.46
CA ALA A 25 9.45 -11.65 -18.64
C ALA A 25 10.34 -11.83 -17.41
N ALA A 26 10.91 -10.75 -16.87
CA ALA A 26 11.75 -10.77 -15.68
C ALA A 26 10.96 -11.21 -14.44
N ALA A 27 9.80 -10.62 -14.19
CA ALA A 27 8.94 -10.97 -13.05
C ALA A 27 8.46 -12.42 -13.12
N GLY A 28 8.09 -12.91 -14.30
CA GLY A 28 7.70 -14.30 -14.52
C GLY A 28 8.86 -15.27 -14.33
N THR A 29 10.07 -14.86 -14.71
CA THR A 29 11.28 -15.67 -14.53
C THR A 29 11.63 -15.83 -13.06
N LEU A 30 11.59 -14.77 -12.25
CA LEU A 30 11.87 -14.83 -10.80
C LEU A 30 10.86 -15.69 -10.02
N ARG A 31 9.70 -15.99 -10.60
CA ARG A 31 8.66 -16.84 -9.99
C ARG A 31 8.75 -18.31 -10.40
N GLN A 32 9.72 -18.67 -11.26
CA GLN A 32 9.91 -20.05 -11.68
C GLN A 32 10.42 -20.90 -10.50
N LEU A 33 9.86 -22.10 -10.39
CA LEU A 33 10.29 -23.09 -9.38
C LEU A 33 11.51 -23.89 -9.84
N GLU A 34 11.75 -23.95 -11.15
CA GLU A 34 12.86 -24.70 -11.77
C GLU A 34 14.05 -23.75 -11.98
N PRO A 35 15.15 -23.89 -11.19
CA PRO A 35 16.31 -22.99 -11.25
C PRO A 35 17.01 -22.99 -12.63
N ARG A 36 16.94 -24.11 -13.36
CA ARG A 36 17.55 -24.22 -14.70
C ARG A 36 16.92 -23.25 -15.70
N ILE A 37 15.58 -23.07 -15.64
CA ILE A 37 14.87 -22.11 -16.49
C ILE A 37 15.31 -20.68 -16.16
N VAL A 38 15.48 -20.37 -14.87
CA VAL A 38 15.96 -19.03 -14.45
C VAL A 38 17.37 -18.77 -14.99
N ALA A 39 18.26 -19.76 -14.88
CA ALA A 39 19.63 -19.65 -15.38
C ALA A 39 19.70 -19.47 -16.90
N GLN A 40 18.89 -20.21 -17.65
CA GLN A 40 18.82 -20.09 -19.12
C GLN A 40 18.35 -18.70 -19.58
N ARG A 41 17.50 -18.04 -18.81
CA ARG A 41 16.96 -16.72 -19.14
C ARG A 41 17.91 -15.56 -18.85
N GLN A 42 19.04 -15.79 -18.19
CA GLN A 42 20.15 -14.84 -18.04
C GLN A 42 19.70 -13.43 -17.64
N LEU A 43 18.93 -13.30 -16.56
CA LEU A 43 18.49 -11.99 -16.08
C LEU A 43 19.68 -11.13 -15.70
N ALA A 44 19.65 -9.85 -16.11
CA ALA A 44 20.59 -8.83 -15.67
C ALA A 44 20.16 -8.26 -14.31
N PHE A 45 21.11 -7.69 -13.58
CA PHE A 45 20.93 -7.13 -12.24
C PHE A 45 21.72 -5.85 -12.08
N PHE A 46 21.14 -4.86 -11.39
CA PHE A 46 21.84 -3.67 -10.91
C PHE A 46 21.64 -3.50 -9.40
N ALA A 47 22.75 -3.38 -8.68
CA ALA A 47 22.74 -2.95 -7.29
C ALA A 47 22.60 -1.42 -7.22
N TYR A 48 21.69 -0.91 -6.39
CA TYR A 48 21.42 0.53 -6.29
C TYR A 48 21.35 1.06 -4.86
N THR A 49 21.49 0.19 -3.87
CA THR A 49 21.50 0.53 -2.43
C THR A 49 22.39 -0.45 -1.70
N LEU A 50 23.18 0.07 -0.76
CA LEU A 50 23.95 -0.69 0.19
C LEU A 50 23.38 -0.44 1.58
N HIS A 51 23.04 -1.51 2.29
CA HIS A 51 22.63 -1.45 3.68
C HIS A 51 23.64 -2.25 4.50
N ILE A 52 24.26 -1.59 5.46
CA ILE A 52 25.20 -2.21 6.37
C ILE A 52 24.55 -2.20 7.74
N PRO A 53 24.27 -3.37 8.35
CA PRO A 53 23.69 -3.44 9.68
C PRO A 53 24.56 -2.69 10.70
N ASN A 54 23.95 -2.04 11.69
CA ASN A 54 24.67 -1.43 12.80
C ASN A 54 25.50 -2.50 13.51
N GLN A 55 26.77 -2.22 13.71
CA GLN A 55 27.68 -3.14 14.38
C GLN A 55 27.51 -3.11 15.90
N ASP A 56 27.55 -4.29 16.50
CA ASP A 56 28.13 -4.45 17.83
C ASP A 56 29.62 -4.13 17.74
N SER A 57 30.08 -3.22 18.55
CA SER A 57 31.31 -2.44 18.51
C SER A 57 32.64 -3.23 18.65
N SER A 58 32.78 -4.43 18.15
CA SER A 58 33.95 -5.29 18.36
C SER A 58 34.76 -5.71 17.11
N GLU A 59 34.29 -5.35 15.89
CA GLU A 59 35.04 -5.67 14.67
C GLU A 59 35.41 -4.41 13.89
N GLU A 60 36.71 -4.18 13.68
CA GLU A 60 37.27 -3.11 12.83
C GLU A 60 37.09 -3.51 11.36
N TYR A 61 36.23 -2.81 10.60
CA TYR A 61 36.21 -2.99 9.15
C TYR A 61 37.45 -2.36 8.52
N THR A 62 38.10 -3.14 7.68
CA THR A 62 39.21 -2.68 6.84
C THR A 62 38.78 -1.79 5.67
N ILE A 63 37.49 -1.71 5.37
CA ILE A 63 36.92 -0.91 4.25
C ILE A 63 36.29 0.37 4.82
N PRO A 64 36.72 1.56 4.34
CA PRO A 64 36.11 2.83 4.76
C PRO A 64 34.60 2.82 4.44
N MET A 65 33.78 3.14 5.45
CA MET A 65 32.32 3.21 5.28
C MET A 65 31.95 4.42 4.42
N PRO A 66 31.07 4.24 3.43
CA PRO A 66 30.64 5.35 2.59
C PRO A 66 29.77 6.34 3.40
N ASN A 67 29.99 7.63 3.17
CA ASN A 67 29.23 8.72 3.80
C ASN A 67 28.11 9.27 2.91
N CYS A 68 28.05 8.80 1.66
CA CYS A 68 27.07 9.26 0.70
C CYS A 68 26.63 8.14 -0.27
N GLN A 69 25.53 8.40 -0.98
CA GLN A 69 24.96 7.48 -1.96
C GLN A 69 25.95 7.18 -3.10
N TRP A 70 26.69 8.18 -3.56
CA TRP A 70 27.67 8.01 -4.64
C TRP A 70 28.79 7.06 -4.24
N ASP A 71 29.42 7.31 -3.09
CA ASP A 71 30.51 6.46 -2.58
C ASP A 71 30.04 5.02 -2.32
N ALA A 72 28.79 4.86 -1.86
CA ALA A 72 28.18 3.52 -1.68
C ALA A 72 28.03 2.77 -3.01
N LEU A 73 27.66 3.45 -4.08
CA LEU A 73 27.59 2.85 -5.42
C LEU A 73 28.99 2.52 -5.97
N GLU A 74 29.99 3.37 -5.71
CA GLU A 74 31.39 3.06 -6.08
C GLU A 74 31.94 1.87 -5.29
N LEU A 75 31.63 1.77 -4.00
CA LEU A 75 32.01 0.61 -3.19
C LEU A 75 31.37 -0.66 -3.73
N LEU A 76 30.07 -0.65 -4.06
CA LEU A 76 29.40 -1.80 -4.68
C LEU A 76 30.10 -2.22 -5.98
N GLN A 77 30.48 -1.26 -6.82
CA GLN A 77 31.20 -1.54 -8.07
C GLN A 77 32.59 -2.15 -7.79
N LYS A 78 33.35 -1.64 -6.81
CA LYS A 78 34.64 -2.21 -6.37
C LYS A 78 34.50 -3.63 -5.83
N LEU A 79 33.40 -3.95 -5.20
CA LEU A 79 33.06 -5.28 -4.70
C LEU A 79 32.58 -6.25 -5.82
N GLY A 80 32.50 -5.79 -7.08
CA GLY A 80 32.11 -6.60 -8.22
C GLY A 80 30.60 -6.64 -8.50
N PHE A 81 29.78 -5.85 -7.80
CA PHE A 81 28.36 -5.75 -8.11
C PHE A 81 28.13 -4.85 -9.35
N PRO A 82 27.29 -5.26 -10.31
CA PRO A 82 26.88 -4.38 -11.39
C PRO A 82 26.11 -3.17 -10.85
N VAL A 83 26.57 -1.98 -11.17
CA VAL A 83 25.91 -0.70 -10.84
C VAL A 83 25.58 0.00 -12.16
N ASN A 84 24.45 0.69 -12.20
CA ASN A 84 24.03 1.42 -13.41
C ASN A 84 25.12 2.45 -13.81
N PRO A 85 25.71 2.35 -15.01
CA PRO A 85 26.78 3.25 -15.44
C PRO A 85 26.29 4.67 -15.75
N TYR A 86 25.00 4.85 -16.02
CA TYR A 86 24.39 6.12 -16.40
C TYR A 86 23.95 6.96 -15.21
N ARG A 87 24.63 6.86 -14.07
CA ARG A 87 24.38 7.69 -12.89
C ARG A 87 25.14 9.00 -12.97
N GLN A 88 24.57 10.05 -12.36
CA GLN A 88 25.18 11.38 -12.30
C GLN A 88 24.99 12.00 -10.92
N CYS A 89 25.99 12.70 -10.42
CA CYS A 89 25.89 13.56 -9.25
C CYS A 89 25.54 14.98 -9.74
N CYS A 90 24.42 15.52 -9.29
CA CYS A 90 23.91 16.83 -9.69
C CYS A 90 24.10 17.82 -8.52
N ALA A 91 24.60 19.02 -8.83
CA ALA A 91 24.80 20.09 -7.84
C ALA A 91 23.56 20.99 -7.71
N SER A 92 22.69 21.01 -8.72
CA SER A 92 21.52 21.88 -8.79
C SER A 92 20.29 21.14 -9.34
N LEU A 93 19.11 21.74 -9.15
CA LEU A 93 17.87 21.25 -9.79
C LEU A 93 17.93 21.41 -11.30
N GLN A 94 18.70 22.37 -11.83
CA GLN A 94 18.89 22.50 -13.28
C GLN A 94 19.64 21.30 -13.83
N ASP A 95 20.71 20.83 -13.16
CA ASP A 95 21.44 19.62 -13.59
C ASP A 95 20.53 18.39 -13.59
N VAL A 96 19.62 18.28 -12.61
CA VAL A 96 18.61 17.20 -12.58
C VAL A 96 17.68 17.28 -13.76
N GLN A 97 17.19 18.49 -14.11
CA GLN A 97 16.31 18.69 -15.26
C GLN A 97 17.02 18.37 -16.57
N ASP A 98 18.28 18.79 -16.72
CA ASP A 98 19.08 18.52 -17.92
C ASP A 98 19.34 17.02 -18.08
N TYR A 99 19.65 16.33 -16.98
CA TYR A 99 19.79 14.87 -16.97
C TYR A 99 18.48 14.16 -17.34
N TYR A 100 17.36 14.63 -16.81
CA TYR A 100 16.03 14.08 -17.12
C TYR A 100 15.72 14.25 -18.62
N ASN A 101 15.88 15.46 -19.16
CA ASN A 101 15.61 15.78 -20.56
C ASN A 101 16.52 14.99 -21.51
N TYR A 102 17.81 14.84 -21.15
CA TYR A 102 18.75 14.04 -21.91
C TYR A 102 18.28 12.59 -22.04
N TRP A 103 17.89 11.96 -20.92
CA TRP A 103 17.46 10.57 -20.94
C TRP A 103 16.05 10.36 -21.50
N ASP A 104 15.16 11.32 -21.38
CA ASP A 104 13.85 11.26 -22.04
C ASP A 104 14.02 11.14 -23.56
N ALA A 105 14.97 11.89 -24.14
CA ALA A 105 15.30 11.83 -25.57
C ALA A 105 16.09 10.58 -25.96
N LYS A 106 16.96 10.06 -25.07
CA LYS A 106 17.95 9.02 -25.38
C LYS A 106 17.64 7.65 -24.78
N ARG A 107 16.54 7.51 -24.04
CA ARG A 107 16.18 6.25 -23.34
C ARG A 107 16.03 5.04 -24.27
N GLN A 108 15.73 5.26 -25.54
CA GLN A 108 15.61 4.18 -26.52
C GLN A 108 16.96 3.57 -26.91
N ASP A 109 18.07 4.29 -26.70
CA ASP A 109 19.42 3.81 -26.95
C ASP A 109 19.93 2.85 -25.84
N LEU A 110 19.17 2.73 -24.75
CA LEU A 110 19.53 1.85 -23.62
C LEU A 110 19.25 0.38 -23.93
N PRO A 111 20.08 -0.56 -23.46
CA PRO A 111 19.83 -2.00 -23.63
C PRO A 111 18.71 -2.53 -22.71
N TYR A 112 18.00 -1.66 -22.01
CA TYR A 112 16.85 -1.96 -21.15
C TYR A 112 15.84 -0.81 -21.17
N LEU A 113 14.58 -1.10 -20.88
CA LEU A 113 13.52 -0.09 -20.81
C LEU A 113 13.60 0.71 -19.50
N THR A 114 13.35 2.02 -19.62
CA THR A 114 13.25 2.94 -18.47
C THR A 114 11.95 3.74 -18.54
N ASP A 115 11.34 3.98 -17.39
CA ASP A 115 10.09 4.74 -17.25
C ASP A 115 10.29 6.12 -16.59
N GLY A 116 11.54 6.46 -16.26
CA GLY A 116 11.91 7.70 -15.61
C GLY A 116 13.29 7.63 -14.98
N VAL A 117 13.61 8.66 -14.20
CA VAL A 117 14.83 8.74 -13.41
C VAL A 117 14.51 8.80 -11.93
N VAL A 118 15.44 8.36 -11.07
CA VAL A 118 15.30 8.43 -9.62
C VAL A 118 16.30 9.41 -9.07
N VAL A 119 15.81 10.49 -8.46
CA VAL A 119 16.61 11.49 -7.77
C VAL A 119 16.70 11.12 -6.30
N LYS A 120 17.93 11.09 -5.77
CA LYS A 120 18.21 10.75 -4.36
C LYS A 120 19.06 11.83 -3.74
N ILE A 121 18.81 12.15 -2.47
CA ILE A 121 19.73 12.97 -1.69
C ILE A 121 21.05 12.20 -1.51
N ASN A 122 22.18 12.84 -1.82
CA ASN A 122 23.47 12.16 -1.82
C ASN A 122 24.01 11.89 -0.39
N ALA A 123 23.94 12.87 0.52
CA ALA A 123 24.50 12.77 1.86
C ALA A 123 23.68 11.88 2.80
N PHE A 124 24.26 10.81 3.37
CA PHE A 124 23.58 9.90 4.28
C PHE A 124 23.06 10.55 5.57
N PRO A 125 23.76 11.51 6.21
CA PRO A 125 23.19 12.21 7.37
C PRO A 125 21.86 12.91 7.04
N ILE A 126 21.72 13.49 5.85
CA ILE A 126 20.49 14.14 5.42
C ILE A 126 19.42 13.07 5.10
N GLN A 127 19.79 11.93 4.50
CA GLN A 127 18.87 10.82 4.30
C GLN A 127 18.29 10.31 5.63
N GLN A 128 19.13 10.18 6.65
CA GLN A 128 18.72 9.77 8.01
C GLN A 128 17.78 10.79 8.65
N GLN A 129 18.07 12.08 8.52
CA GLN A 129 17.22 13.16 9.03
C GLN A 129 15.84 13.18 8.35
N LEU A 130 15.79 12.99 7.03
CA LEU A 130 14.53 12.91 6.28
C LEU A 130 13.76 11.62 6.58
N GLY A 131 14.46 10.54 6.85
CA GLY A 131 13.91 9.25 7.23
C GLY A 131 13.08 8.59 6.14
N PHE A 132 12.15 7.75 6.60
CA PHE A 132 11.28 6.95 5.76
C PHE A 132 9.81 7.21 6.11
N THR A 133 8.94 7.02 5.13
CA THR A 133 7.58 6.61 5.42
C THR A 133 7.60 5.14 5.82
N GLN A 134 6.48 4.53 6.15
CA GLN A 134 6.48 3.09 6.46
C GLN A 134 6.90 2.18 5.28
N LYS A 135 6.94 2.70 4.05
CA LYS A 135 7.29 1.91 2.86
C LYS A 135 8.38 2.51 2.00
N PHE A 136 8.56 3.82 2.03
CA PHE A 136 9.39 4.53 1.06
C PHE A 136 10.30 5.54 1.73
N PRO A 137 11.52 5.74 1.20
CA PRO A 137 12.40 6.80 1.65
C PRO A 137 11.80 8.18 1.30
N ARG A 138 11.94 9.15 2.21
CA ARG A 138 11.56 10.55 1.96
C ARG A 138 12.65 11.32 1.20
N TRP A 139 13.82 10.73 1.08
CA TRP A 139 15.00 11.30 0.43
C TRP A 139 15.20 10.83 -1.02
N ALA A 140 14.22 10.09 -1.57
CA ALA A 140 14.24 9.65 -2.96
C ALA A 140 12.90 9.93 -3.63
N ILE A 141 12.96 10.41 -4.88
CA ILE A 141 11.78 10.69 -5.71
C ILE A 141 11.99 10.17 -7.12
N ALA A 142 10.96 9.57 -7.70
CA ALA A 142 10.95 9.16 -9.10
C ALA A 142 10.33 10.26 -9.97
N LEU A 143 11.06 10.70 -10.99
CA LEU A 143 10.57 11.56 -12.07
C LEU A 143 10.27 10.68 -13.27
N LYS A 144 8.97 10.47 -13.55
CA LYS A 144 8.51 9.65 -14.66
C LYS A 144 8.54 10.42 -15.98
N TYR A 145 8.89 9.74 -17.07
CA TYR A 145 8.74 10.31 -18.40
C TYR A 145 7.27 10.46 -18.77
N PRO A 146 6.92 11.33 -19.72
CA PRO A 146 5.57 11.42 -20.25
C PRO A 146 5.08 10.05 -20.71
N ALA A 147 3.87 9.69 -20.31
CA ALA A 147 3.27 8.43 -20.72
C ALA A 147 2.94 8.48 -22.22
N GLU A 148 3.17 7.35 -22.90
CA GLU A 148 2.71 7.16 -24.27
C GLU A 148 1.18 7.25 -24.35
N GLU A 149 0.68 7.93 -25.39
CA GLU A 149 -0.76 8.10 -25.64
C GLU A 149 -1.12 7.48 -27.00
N ALA A 150 -2.28 6.86 -27.08
CA ALA A 150 -2.79 6.31 -28.33
C ALA A 150 -4.30 6.53 -28.47
N PRO A 151 -4.82 6.78 -29.68
CA PRO A 151 -6.24 6.87 -29.92
C PRO A 151 -6.88 5.47 -29.96
N SER A 152 -8.09 5.35 -29.39
CA SER A 152 -8.91 4.15 -29.50
C SER A 152 -10.39 4.52 -29.44
N ARG A 153 -11.26 3.64 -29.95
CA ARG A 153 -12.70 3.84 -29.95
C ARG A 153 -13.33 3.13 -28.75
N VAL A 154 -14.29 3.80 -28.11
CA VAL A 154 -15.09 3.23 -27.03
C VAL A 154 -16.22 2.37 -27.60
N GLU A 155 -16.12 1.05 -27.43
CA GLU A 155 -17.16 0.10 -27.85
C GLU A 155 -18.32 0.03 -26.85
N ALA A 156 -18.00 0.08 -25.56
CA ALA A 156 -18.99 0.04 -24.49
C ALA A 156 -18.43 0.71 -23.21
N ILE A 157 -19.34 1.11 -22.33
CA ILE A 157 -18.99 1.49 -20.95
C ILE A 157 -19.73 0.54 -20.01
N THR A 158 -18.98 -0.19 -19.20
CA THR A 158 -19.50 -1.12 -18.20
C THR A 158 -19.20 -0.60 -16.79
N VAL A 159 -19.82 -1.18 -15.77
CA VAL A 159 -19.53 -0.85 -14.38
C VAL A 159 -19.16 -2.11 -13.59
N ASN A 160 -18.15 -1.99 -12.73
CA ASN A 160 -17.71 -3.04 -11.83
C ASN A 160 -18.01 -2.65 -10.38
N VAL A 161 -18.38 -3.65 -9.56
CA VAL A 161 -18.62 -3.46 -8.13
C VAL A 161 -17.41 -4.01 -7.37
N GLY A 162 -16.67 -3.10 -6.72
CA GLY A 162 -15.52 -3.46 -5.90
C GLY A 162 -15.89 -3.95 -4.50
N ARG A 163 -14.91 -4.49 -3.76
CA ARG A 163 -15.11 -5.03 -2.41
C ARG A 163 -15.69 -4.03 -1.39
N THR A 164 -15.47 -2.73 -1.58
CA THR A 164 -16.03 -1.67 -0.72
C THR A 164 -17.40 -1.19 -1.20
N GLY A 165 -18.01 -1.91 -2.14
CA GLY A 165 -19.25 -1.52 -2.79
C GLY A 165 -19.09 -0.43 -3.84
N ALA A 166 -17.91 0.13 -4.05
CA ALA A 166 -17.68 1.15 -5.07
C ALA A 166 -18.05 0.65 -6.46
N VAL A 167 -18.92 1.37 -7.16
CA VAL A 167 -19.34 1.10 -8.53
C VAL A 167 -18.51 1.98 -9.46
N THR A 168 -17.59 1.35 -10.17
CA THR A 168 -16.57 2.04 -10.99
C THR A 168 -16.84 1.79 -12.47
N PRO A 169 -17.00 2.84 -13.28
CA PRO A 169 -17.15 2.72 -14.73
C PRO A 169 -15.82 2.33 -15.38
N LEU A 170 -15.91 1.54 -16.45
CA LEU A 170 -14.80 1.00 -17.22
C LEU A 170 -15.13 1.10 -18.70
N ALA A 171 -14.25 1.72 -19.48
CA ALA A 171 -14.36 1.74 -20.94
C ALA A 171 -13.86 0.41 -21.52
N ILE A 172 -14.66 -0.20 -22.37
CA ILE A 172 -14.26 -1.26 -23.27
C ILE A 172 -13.88 -0.60 -24.60
N LEU A 173 -12.69 -0.89 -25.09
CA LEU A 173 -12.05 -0.20 -26.19
C LEU A 173 -11.75 -1.15 -27.35
N GLU A 174 -11.78 -0.65 -28.56
CA GLU A 174 -11.11 -1.31 -29.67
C GLU A 174 -9.64 -1.58 -29.29
N PRO A 175 -9.11 -2.78 -29.60
CA PRO A 175 -7.73 -3.13 -29.21
C PRO A 175 -6.71 -2.12 -29.77
N VAL A 176 -5.91 -1.53 -28.89
CA VAL A 176 -4.86 -0.57 -29.27
C VAL A 176 -3.51 -0.97 -28.67
N GLN A 177 -2.44 -0.84 -29.45
CA GLN A 177 -1.08 -1.05 -28.95
C GLN A 177 -0.64 0.18 -28.17
N LEU A 178 -0.18 -0.02 -26.93
CA LEU A 178 0.23 1.06 -26.05
C LEU A 178 1.33 0.57 -25.09
N ALA A 179 2.50 1.18 -25.16
CA ALA A 179 3.67 0.83 -24.35
C ALA A 179 3.90 -0.70 -24.29
N GLY A 180 4.02 -1.33 -25.48
CA GLY A 180 4.36 -2.75 -25.63
C GLY A 180 3.28 -3.75 -25.20
N THR A 181 2.04 -3.34 -24.98
CA THR A 181 0.92 -4.25 -24.71
C THR A 181 -0.35 -3.83 -25.42
N THR A 182 -1.25 -4.79 -25.69
CA THR A 182 -2.57 -4.51 -26.24
C THR A 182 -3.53 -4.09 -25.13
N VAL A 183 -4.09 -2.88 -25.23
CA VAL A 183 -5.08 -2.34 -24.31
C VAL A 183 -6.48 -2.48 -24.93
N GLN A 184 -7.42 -3.02 -24.14
CA GLN A 184 -8.83 -3.19 -24.50
C GLN A 184 -9.77 -2.66 -23.43
N ARG A 185 -9.23 -2.21 -22.29
CA ARG A 185 -10.00 -1.70 -21.15
C ARG A 185 -9.28 -0.53 -20.52
N ALA A 186 -10.01 0.56 -20.22
CA ALA A 186 -9.43 1.72 -19.56
C ALA A 186 -10.31 2.20 -18.41
N ALA A 187 -9.67 2.61 -17.32
CA ALA A 187 -10.36 3.12 -16.15
C ALA A 187 -11.05 4.47 -16.45
N LEU A 188 -12.24 4.66 -15.90
CA LEU A 188 -13.02 5.89 -15.96
C LEU A 188 -13.23 6.48 -14.55
N HIS A 189 -12.51 6.00 -13.57
CA HIS A 189 -12.46 6.45 -12.17
C HIS A 189 -13.82 6.48 -11.47
N ASN A 190 -14.75 7.37 -11.88
CA ASN A 190 -16.10 7.53 -11.33
C ASN A 190 -17.05 8.23 -12.33
N GLY A 191 -18.33 8.34 -11.98
CA GLY A 191 -19.32 8.95 -12.85
C GLY A 191 -19.07 10.45 -13.13
N ASP A 192 -18.50 11.19 -12.17
CA ASP A 192 -18.17 12.60 -12.36
C ASP A 192 -17.09 12.79 -13.41
N TYR A 193 -16.10 11.90 -13.42
CA TYR A 193 -15.05 11.93 -14.43
C TYR A 193 -15.59 11.64 -15.83
N VAL A 194 -16.51 10.67 -15.95
CA VAL A 194 -17.21 10.39 -17.22
C VAL A 194 -18.01 11.61 -17.71
N ALA A 195 -18.72 12.28 -16.80
CA ALA A 195 -19.48 13.50 -17.11
C ALA A 195 -18.57 14.67 -17.49
N GLN A 196 -17.44 14.84 -16.78
CA GLN A 196 -16.44 15.88 -17.07
C GLN A 196 -15.83 15.71 -18.47
N LEU A 197 -15.61 14.47 -18.91
CA LEU A 197 -15.12 14.15 -20.25
C LEU A 197 -16.20 14.25 -21.32
N ASP A 198 -17.49 14.36 -20.96
CA ASP A 198 -18.64 14.14 -21.85
C ASP A 198 -18.48 12.86 -22.69
N LEU A 199 -18.01 11.79 -22.03
CA LEU A 199 -17.68 10.54 -22.70
C LEU A 199 -18.94 9.78 -23.08
N ARG A 200 -18.99 9.32 -24.35
CA ARG A 200 -20.11 8.57 -24.94
C ARG A 200 -19.61 7.28 -25.57
N VAL A 201 -20.50 6.27 -25.62
CA VAL A 201 -20.23 5.06 -26.39
C VAL A 201 -20.13 5.42 -27.85
N GLY A 202 -19.09 4.95 -28.52
CA GLY A 202 -18.77 5.28 -29.91
C GLY A 202 -17.73 6.38 -30.09
N ASP A 203 -17.38 7.14 -29.03
CA ASP A 203 -16.35 8.18 -29.07
C ASP A 203 -14.97 7.61 -29.39
N THR A 204 -14.19 8.38 -30.12
CA THR A 204 -12.74 8.19 -30.18
C THR A 204 -12.10 8.93 -29.00
N VAL A 205 -11.27 8.23 -28.24
CA VAL A 205 -10.62 8.73 -27.03
C VAL A 205 -9.12 8.57 -27.11
N ILE A 206 -8.41 9.41 -26.36
CA ILE A 206 -6.98 9.21 -26.11
C ILE A 206 -6.82 8.41 -24.82
N VAL A 207 -6.08 7.32 -24.92
CA VAL A 207 -5.77 6.41 -23.81
C VAL A 207 -4.30 6.51 -23.49
N ARG A 208 -3.96 6.50 -22.20
CA ARG A 208 -2.58 6.33 -21.72
C ARG A 208 -2.54 5.31 -20.59
N LYS A 209 -1.34 4.87 -20.22
CA LYS A 209 -1.14 4.05 -19.02
C LYS A 209 -0.66 4.93 -17.86
N ALA A 210 -1.52 5.15 -16.86
CA ALA A 210 -1.12 5.79 -15.61
C ALA A 210 -0.04 4.97 -14.92
N GLY A 211 1.14 5.60 -14.64
CA GLY A 211 2.29 4.92 -14.08
C GLY A 211 2.79 3.73 -14.90
N GLU A 212 2.54 3.73 -16.22
CA GLU A 212 2.89 2.67 -17.20
C GLU A 212 2.19 1.31 -16.96
N ILE A 213 1.17 1.26 -16.13
CA ILE A 213 0.48 0.01 -15.75
C ILE A 213 -1.01 0.06 -16.06
N ILE A 214 -1.72 1.05 -15.54
CA ILE A 214 -3.19 1.11 -15.57
C ILE A 214 -3.66 1.98 -16.73
N PRO A 215 -4.34 1.41 -17.76
CA PRO A 215 -4.91 2.22 -18.82
C PRO A 215 -6.03 3.11 -18.29
N GLU A 216 -6.01 4.38 -18.70
CA GLU A 216 -7.06 5.36 -18.41
C GLU A 216 -7.40 6.17 -19.67
N VAL A 217 -8.63 6.64 -19.76
CA VAL A 217 -9.05 7.59 -20.78
C VAL A 217 -8.65 9.00 -20.32
N VAL A 218 -7.90 9.72 -21.13
CA VAL A 218 -7.39 11.06 -20.82
C VAL A 218 -8.34 12.14 -21.33
N ARG A 219 -8.78 12.00 -22.56
CA ARG A 219 -9.67 12.98 -23.23
C ARG A 219 -10.45 12.31 -24.38
N VAL A 220 -11.56 12.92 -24.71
CA VAL A 220 -12.36 12.59 -25.89
C VAL A 220 -11.86 13.45 -27.07
N LEU A 221 -12.03 12.95 -28.30
CA LEU A 221 -11.88 13.69 -29.56
C LEU A 221 -13.27 13.99 -30.11
N PRO A 222 -13.89 15.13 -29.73
CA PRO A 222 -15.28 15.44 -30.09
C PRO A 222 -15.49 15.58 -31.61
N GLU A 223 -14.43 15.96 -32.32
CA GLU A 223 -14.42 16.09 -33.79
C GLU A 223 -14.60 14.76 -34.52
N LEU A 224 -14.34 13.63 -33.83
CA LEU A 224 -14.53 12.27 -34.36
C LEU A 224 -15.75 11.57 -33.79
N ARG A 225 -16.60 12.29 -33.05
CA ARG A 225 -17.80 11.73 -32.43
C ARG A 225 -18.86 11.37 -33.47
N PRO A 226 -19.40 10.14 -33.45
CA PRO A 226 -20.50 9.79 -34.32
C PRO A 226 -21.82 10.45 -33.87
N ASP A 227 -22.70 10.83 -34.82
CA ASP A 227 -23.96 11.54 -34.55
C ASP A 227 -24.91 10.78 -33.60
N HIS A 228 -24.81 9.46 -33.55
CA HIS A 228 -25.64 8.59 -32.73
C HIS A 228 -25.07 8.29 -31.33
N ALA A 229 -23.94 8.90 -30.96
CA ALA A 229 -23.30 8.70 -29.66
C ALA A 229 -24.19 9.17 -28.51
N LYS A 230 -24.48 8.28 -27.56
CA LYS A 230 -25.34 8.54 -26.41
C LYS A 230 -24.50 8.78 -25.14
N PRO A 231 -24.88 9.78 -24.31
CA PRO A 231 -24.26 9.96 -22.99
C PRO A 231 -24.36 8.66 -22.16
N PHE A 232 -23.31 8.41 -21.39
CA PHE A 232 -23.36 7.34 -20.40
C PHE A 232 -23.97 7.85 -19.09
N GLU A 233 -24.88 7.06 -18.54
CA GLU A 233 -25.47 7.32 -17.23
C GLU A 233 -25.09 6.20 -16.26
N MET A 234 -24.68 6.59 -15.05
CA MET A 234 -24.42 5.61 -13.99
C MET A 234 -25.71 4.88 -13.61
N PRO A 235 -25.67 3.58 -13.40
CA PRO A 235 -26.86 2.83 -12.99
C PRO A 235 -27.35 3.31 -11.62
N THR A 236 -28.68 3.27 -11.44
CA THR A 236 -29.33 3.57 -10.16
C THR A 236 -29.39 2.35 -9.23
N HIS A 237 -29.22 1.16 -9.77
CA HIS A 237 -29.24 -0.11 -9.06
C HIS A 237 -27.94 -0.89 -9.31
N CYS A 238 -27.55 -1.68 -8.31
CA CYS A 238 -26.36 -2.52 -8.40
C CYS A 238 -26.50 -3.56 -9.51
N PRO A 239 -25.55 -3.67 -10.46
CA PRO A 239 -25.66 -4.62 -11.56
C PRO A 239 -25.55 -6.09 -11.13
N VAL A 240 -25.14 -6.35 -9.87
CA VAL A 240 -24.93 -7.70 -9.35
C VAL A 240 -26.08 -8.16 -8.44
N CYS A 241 -26.54 -7.29 -7.52
CA CYS A 241 -27.57 -7.68 -6.53
C CYS A 241 -28.88 -6.88 -6.67
N SER A 242 -28.99 -6.00 -7.66
CA SER A 242 -30.19 -5.20 -7.98
C SER A 242 -30.69 -4.27 -6.85
N GLN A 243 -29.91 -4.11 -5.76
CA GLN A 243 -30.26 -3.18 -4.70
C GLN A 243 -29.95 -1.73 -5.14
N PRO A 244 -30.71 -0.73 -4.64
CA PRO A 244 -30.44 0.67 -4.94
C PRO A 244 -29.01 1.06 -4.59
N LEU A 245 -28.38 1.82 -5.47
CA LEU A 245 -27.06 2.40 -5.23
C LEU A 245 -27.19 3.72 -4.48
N VAL A 246 -26.24 4.01 -3.63
CA VAL A 246 -26.19 5.24 -2.83
C VAL A 246 -24.91 6.01 -3.16
N ARG A 247 -25.04 7.32 -3.30
CA ARG A 247 -23.89 8.21 -3.36
C ARG A 247 -23.85 9.03 -2.06
N PRO A 248 -22.92 8.73 -1.15
CA PRO A 248 -22.78 9.50 0.08
C PRO A 248 -22.51 10.98 -0.20
N LYS A 249 -23.05 11.86 0.62
CA LYS A 249 -22.85 13.30 0.46
C LYS A 249 -21.36 13.65 0.60
N GLY A 250 -20.81 14.35 -0.39
CA GLY A 250 -19.38 14.71 -0.45
C GLY A 250 -18.46 13.64 -1.06
N GLU A 251 -18.97 12.45 -1.42
CA GLU A 251 -18.19 11.44 -2.16
C GLU A 251 -18.48 11.49 -3.67
N ALA A 252 -17.42 11.31 -4.46
CA ALA A 252 -17.52 11.16 -5.92
C ALA A 252 -17.94 9.75 -6.36
N VAL A 253 -17.97 8.79 -5.42
CA VAL A 253 -18.16 7.37 -5.71
C VAL A 253 -19.57 6.92 -5.34
N THR A 254 -20.27 6.35 -6.32
CA THR A 254 -21.55 5.63 -6.10
C THR A 254 -21.28 4.24 -5.55
N ARG A 255 -22.11 3.75 -4.60
CA ARG A 255 -21.86 2.50 -3.88
C ARG A 255 -23.08 1.59 -3.77
N CYS A 256 -22.83 0.29 -3.86
CA CYS A 256 -23.70 -0.73 -3.32
C CYS A 256 -23.44 -0.85 -1.81
N ILE A 257 -24.49 -0.69 -1.00
CA ILE A 257 -24.40 -0.78 0.47
C ILE A 257 -24.82 -2.18 1.01
N ASN A 258 -25.21 -3.08 0.14
CA ASN A 258 -25.59 -4.43 0.52
C ASN A 258 -24.35 -5.29 0.83
N SER A 259 -24.07 -5.54 2.10
CA SER A 259 -22.93 -6.37 2.55
C SER A 259 -23.00 -7.82 2.04
N SER A 260 -24.19 -8.31 1.69
CA SER A 260 -24.40 -9.64 1.10
C SER A 260 -24.35 -9.64 -0.43
N CYS A 261 -23.99 -8.52 -1.06
CA CYS A 261 -23.80 -8.48 -2.51
C CYS A 261 -22.70 -9.47 -2.93
N PRO A 262 -22.94 -10.39 -3.87
CA PRO A 262 -21.95 -11.39 -4.28
C PRO A 262 -20.62 -10.78 -4.70
N ALA A 263 -20.62 -9.62 -5.38
CA ALA A 263 -19.38 -8.92 -5.76
C ALA A 263 -18.59 -8.43 -4.54
N ILE A 264 -19.27 -7.89 -3.52
CA ILE A 264 -18.64 -7.44 -2.28
C ILE A 264 -18.09 -8.62 -1.50
N VAL A 265 -18.86 -9.69 -1.36
CA VAL A 265 -18.44 -10.93 -0.68
C VAL A 265 -17.21 -11.52 -1.36
N LYS A 266 -17.24 -11.71 -2.69
CA LYS A 266 -16.09 -12.22 -3.48
C LYS A 266 -14.85 -11.34 -3.27
N GLY A 267 -15.00 -10.03 -3.39
CA GLY A 267 -13.89 -9.09 -3.19
C GLY A 267 -13.34 -9.10 -1.75
N THR A 268 -14.22 -9.25 -0.75
CA THR A 268 -13.81 -9.33 0.67
C THR A 268 -13.07 -10.63 0.97
N LEU A 269 -13.54 -11.77 0.44
CA LEU A 269 -12.86 -13.07 0.57
C LEU A 269 -11.48 -13.07 -0.10
N THR A 270 -11.38 -12.52 -1.32
CA THR A 270 -10.10 -12.39 -2.03
C THR A 270 -9.12 -11.50 -1.24
N HIS A 271 -9.61 -10.39 -0.67
CA HIS A 271 -8.80 -9.53 0.18
C HIS A 271 -8.35 -10.24 1.47
N TRP A 272 -9.28 -10.94 2.14
CA TRP A 272 -8.99 -11.72 3.34
C TRP A 272 -7.91 -12.76 3.09
N ALA A 273 -7.99 -13.49 1.96
CA ALA A 273 -7.03 -14.50 1.57
C ALA A 273 -5.68 -13.94 1.11
N SER A 274 -5.59 -12.64 0.84
CA SER A 274 -4.39 -12.03 0.26
C SER A 274 -3.14 -12.18 1.14
N ARG A 275 -1.95 -12.13 0.50
CA ARG A 275 -0.65 -12.28 1.16
C ARG A 275 -0.43 -11.31 2.33
N ASN A 276 -0.97 -10.10 2.25
CA ASN A 276 -0.80 -9.08 3.29
C ASN A 276 -1.86 -9.18 4.40
N ALA A 277 -2.94 -9.92 4.18
CA ALA A 277 -3.95 -10.24 5.18
C ALA A 277 -3.69 -11.63 5.78
N LEU A 278 -4.57 -12.60 5.58
CA LEU A 278 -4.46 -13.92 6.23
C LEU A 278 -3.57 -14.92 5.48
N ASP A 279 -3.10 -14.59 4.26
CA ASP A 279 -2.17 -15.40 3.44
C ASP A 279 -2.66 -16.84 3.21
N ILE A 280 -3.90 -16.98 2.77
CA ILE A 280 -4.51 -18.30 2.51
C ILE A 280 -4.13 -18.76 1.12
N ASN A 281 -3.02 -19.48 1.02
CA ASN A 281 -2.51 -20.01 -0.24
C ASN A 281 -3.48 -21.06 -0.83
N GLY A 282 -3.83 -20.89 -2.10
CA GLY A 282 -4.77 -21.75 -2.80
C GLY A 282 -6.20 -21.19 -2.88
N LEU A 283 -6.56 -20.19 -2.07
CA LEU A 283 -7.84 -19.49 -2.15
C LEU A 283 -7.76 -18.31 -3.15
N GLY A 284 -7.62 -18.62 -4.43
CA GLY A 284 -7.63 -17.65 -5.52
C GLY A 284 -9.05 -17.27 -5.97
N GLU A 285 -9.14 -16.22 -6.84
CA GLU A 285 -10.41 -15.67 -7.33
C GLU A 285 -11.39 -16.75 -7.84
N LYS A 286 -10.92 -17.71 -8.65
CA LYS A 286 -11.76 -18.79 -9.21
C LYS A 286 -12.39 -19.69 -8.15
N ILE A 287 -11.66 -19.96 -7.06
CA ILE A 287 -12.19 -20.75 -5.94
C ILE A 287 -13.19 -19.92 -5.14
N VAL A 288 -12.87 -18.66 -4.88
CA VAL A 288 -13.77 -17.71 -4.22
C VAL A 288 -15.09 -17.57 -5.00
N GLU A 289 -15.03 -17.45 -6.34
CA GLU A 289 -16.20 -17.40 -7.20
C GLU A 289 -17.09 -18.64 -7.01
N GLN A 290 -16.51 -19.84 -7.09
CA GLN A 290 -17.27 -21.08 -6.91
C GLN A 290 -17.90 -21.20 -5.51
N LEU A 291 -17.14 -20.86 -4.45
CA LEU A 291 -17.63 -20.91 -3.08
C LEU A 291 -18.84 -19.98 -2.85
N VAL A 292 -18.78 -18.78 -3.41
CA VAL A 292 -19.88 -17.80 -3.29
C VAL A 292 -21.05 -18.17 -4.17
N ASP A 293 -20.81 -18.58 -5.43
CA ASP A 293 -21.86 -18.88 -6.39
C ASP A 293 -22.65 -20.17 -6.03
N GLN A 294 -21.99 -21.11 -5.33
CA GLN A 294 -22.63 -22.30 -4.76
C GLN A 294 -23.26 -22.04 -3.37
N GLY A 295 -23.15 -20.82 -2.83
CA GLY A 295 -23.70 -20.46 -1.53
C GLY A 295 -22.99 -21.12 -0.32
N LEU A 296 -21.80 -21.69 -0.52
CA LEU A 296 -21.01 -22.33 0.55
C LEU A 296 -20.39 -21.30 1.49
N VAL A 297 -20.12 -20.08 1.01
CA VAL A 297 -19.51 -19.00 1.76
C VAL A 297 -20.21 -17.68 1.46
N THR A 298 -20.67 -17.00 2.51
CA THR A 298 -21.34 -15.69 2.46
C THR A 298 -20.57 -14.63 3.25
N SER A 299 -19.61 -15.06 4.08
CA SER A 299 -18.75 -14.19 4.88
C SER A 299 -17.35 -14.81 5.05
N VAL A 300 -16.37 -14.03 5.48
CA VAL A 300 -15.02 -14.56 5.73
C VAL A 300 -14.98 -15.57 6.90
N ALA A 301 -15.95 -15.53 7.80
CA ALA A 301 -16.04 -16.49 8.91
C ALA A 301 -16.40 -17.89 8.42
N ASP A 302 -17.23 -18.01 7.36
CA ASP A 302 -17.66 -19.29 6.81
C ASP A 302 -16.50 -20.12 6.23
N LEU A 303 -15.36 -19.47 5.91
CA LEU A 303 -14.15 -20.18 5.48
C LEU A 303 -13.65 -21.18 6.53
N TYR A 304 -13.86 -20.90 7.79
CA TYR A 304 -13.37 -21.72 8.92
C TYR A 304 -14.31 -22.88 9.27
N ASP A 305 -15.49 -22.92 8.64
CA ASP A 305 -16.51 -23.97 8.77
C ASP A 305 -16.50 -24.93 7.56
N LEU A 306 -15.67 -24.66 6.52
CA LEU A 306 -15.61 -25.48 5.32
C LEU A 306 -15.09 -26.89 5.61
N THR A 307 -15.76 -27.88 5.00
CA THR A 307 -15.39 -29.28 5.07
C THR A 307 -14.63 -29.74 3.82
N LEU A 308 -13.95 -30.90 3.94
CA LEU A 308 -13.22 -31.50 2.82
C LEU A 308 -14.18 -31.82 1.66
N ASP A 309 -15.33 -32.40 1.96
CA ASP A 309 -16.33 -32.83 0.95
C ASP A 309 -16.87 -31.62 0.17
N GLN A 310 -17.14 -30.49 0.84
CA GLN A 310 -17.54 -29.26 0.18
C GLN A 310 -16.47 -28.74 -0.79
N LEU A 311 -15.20 -28.78 -0.39
CA LEU A 311 -14.13 -28.33 -1.28
C LEU A 311 -13.91 -29.27 -2.45
N VAL A 312 -13.99 -30.58 -2.24
CA VAL A 312 -13.85 -31.58 -3.31
C VAL A 312 -14.99 -31.49 -4.34
N SER A 313 -16.15 -30.95 -3.96
CA SER A 313 -17.26 -30.71 -4.90
C SER A 313 -17.02 -29.56 -5.88
N LEU A 314 -16.00 -28.71 -5.65
CA LEU A 314 -15.66 -27.62 -6.55
C LEU A 314 -14.97 -28.13 -7.82
N GLU A 315 -15.18 -27.43 -8.93
CA GLU A 315 -14.52 -27.77 -10.19
C GLU A 315 -12.99 -27.71 -10.08
N ARG A 316 -12.34 -28.74 -10.60
CA ARG A 316 -10.88 -28.92 -10.61
C ARG A 316 -10.24 -28.94 -9.21
N MET A 317 -11.01 -29.27 -8.17
CA MET A 317 -10.54 -29.40 -6.80
C MET A 317 -10.51 -30.88 -6.41
N GLY A 318 -9.34 -31.51 -6.54
CA GLY A 318 -9.13 -32.88 -6.06
C GLY A 318 -8.79 -32.91 -4.56
N HIS A 319 -8.91 -34.08 -3.92
CA HIS A 319 -8.68 -34.31 -2.49
C HIS A 319 -7.40 -33.64 -1.98
N LYS A 320 -6.27 -33.84 -2.64
CA LYS A 320 -4.97 -33.27 -2.24
C LYS A 320 -4.95 -31.73 -2.24
N LEU A 321 -5.63 -31.09 -3.17
CA LEU A 321 -5.71 -29.63 -3.22
C LEU A 321 -6.67 -29.10 -2.16
N ALA A 322 -7.79 -29.80 -1.93
CA ALA A 322 -8.75 -29.47 -0.88
C ALA A 322 -8.11 -29.56 0.52
N GLU A 323 -7.39 -30.63 0.82
CA GLU A 323 -6.63 -30.78 2.07
C GLU A 323 -5.60 -29.67 2.25
N LYS A 324 -4.86 -29.33 1.17
CA LYS A 324 -3.87 -28.25 1.20
C LYS A 324 -4.53 -26.90 1.50
N LEU A 325 -5.70 -26.63 0.94
CA LEU A 325 -6.46 -25.42 1.18
C LEU A 325 -7.00 -25.36 2.62
N LEU A 326 -7.56 -26.46 3.16
CA LEU A 326 -8.00 -26.53 4.55
C LEU A 326 -6.84 -26.28 5.53
N ASN A 327 -5.67 -26.85 5.24
CA ASN A 327 -4.47 -26.62 6.05
C ASN A 327 -4.02 -25.13 5.99
N ALA A 328 -4.13 -24.48 4.81
CA ALA A 328 -3.83 -23.08 4.68
C ALA A 328 -4.84 -22.19 5.44
N ILE A 329 -6.12 -22.53 5.41
CA ILE A 329 -7.17 -21.88 6.20
C ILE A 329 -6.89 -22.06 7.70
N ALA A 330 -6.60 -23.27 8.16
CA ALA A 330 -6.25 -23.53 9.55
C ALA A 330 -5.01 -22.74 10.00
N LYS A 331 -3.96 -22.72 9.18
CA LYS A 331 -2.75 -21.94 9.43
C LYS A 331 -3.03 -20.42 9.52
N SER A 332 -3.97 -19.91 8.74
CA SER A 332 -4.32 -18.49 8.73
C SER A 332 -4.80 -17.96 10.09
N LYS A 333 -5.33 -18.84 10.95
CA LYS A 333 -5.77 -18.49 12.32
C LYS A 333 -4.63 -17.95 13.19
N THR A 334 -3.37 -18.30 12.89
CA THR A 334 -2.18 -17.86 13.64
C THR A 334 -1.62 -16.51 13.17
N GLN A 335 -2.25 -15.89 12.19
CA GLN A 335 -1.80 -14.57 11.72
C GLN A 335 -1.98 -13.50 12.80
N PRO A 336 -1.03 -12.55 12.94
CA PRO A 336 -1.08 -11.54 14.00
C PRO A 336 -2.29 -10.61 13.84
N TRP A 337 -2.75 -10.06 14.95
CA TRP A 337 -3.92 -9.18 15.01
C TRP A 337 -3.91 -8.03 13.99
N SER A 338 -2.76 -7.42 13.73
CA SER A 338 -2.65 -6.35 12.72
C SER A 338 -3.03 -6.81 11.29
N ARG A 339 -2.75 -8.06 10.96
CA ARG A 339 -3.12 -8.63 9.67
C ARG A 339 -4.60 -9.02 9.61
N VAL A 340 -5.15 -9.50 10.73
CA VAL A 340 -6.59 -9.76 10.86
C VAL A 340 -7.35 -8.45 10.72
N LEU A 341 -6.95 -7.38 11.44
CA LEU A 341 -7.55 -6.05 11.34
C LEU A 341 -7.52 -5.49 9.91
N TYR A 342 -6.37 -5.63 9.22
CA TYR A 342 -6.28 -5.27 7.81
C TYR A 342 -7.21 -6.12 6.94
N GLY A 343 -7.31 -7.42 7.22
CA GLY A 343 -8.17 -8.38 6.51
C GLY A 343 -9.65 -8.04 6.62
N LEU A 344 -10.12 -7.47 7.74
CA LEU A 344 -11.52 -7.02 7.91
C LEU A 344 -11.94 -5.99 6.85
N GLY A 345 -10.99 -5.36 6.18
CA GLY A 345 -11.26 -4.48 5.05
C GLY A 345 -11.97 -3.18 5.39
N ILE A 346 -11.80 -2.68 6.62
CA ILE A 346 -12.35 -1.39 7.07
C ILE A 346 -11.84 -0.30 6.12
N ARG A 347 -12.74 0.58 5.67
CA ARG A 347 -12.38 1.67 4.75
C ARG A 347 -11.28 2.53 5.35
N HIS A 348 -10.36 2.99 4.49
CA HIS A 348 -9.19 3.80 4.86
C HIS A 348 -8.17 3.11 5.78
N VAL A 349 -8.42 1.86 6.22
CA VAL A 349 -7.49 1.07 7.02
C VAL A 349 -6.65 0.17 6.11
N GLY A 350 -5.50 0.68 5.70
CA GLY A 350 -4.45 -0.11 5.03
C GLY A 350 -3.62 -0.91 6.03
N SER A 351 -2.70 -1.75 5.55
CA SER A 351 -1.82 -2.55 6.41
C SER A 351 -1.01 -1.72 7.42
N VAL A 352 -0.63 -0.50 7.02
CA VAL A 352 0.07 0.48 7.85
C VAL A 352 -0.81 0.97 8.98
N ASN A 353 -2.00 1.50 8.65
CA ASN A 353 -2.94 2.00 9.67
C ASN A 353 -3.39 0.88 10.62
N ALA A 354 -3.53 -0.35 10.10
CA ALA A 354 -3.82 -1.50 10.95
C ALA A 354 -2.71 -1.78 11.97
N GLN A 355 -1.44 -1.70 11.58
CA GLN A 355 -0.30 -1.83 12.50
C GLN A 355 -0.30 -0.71 13.55
N THR A 356 -0.48 0.55 13.13
CA THR A 356 -0.53 1.71 14.02
C THR A 356 -1.68 1.61 15.02
N LEU A 357 -2.87 1.19 14.56
CA LEU A 357 -4.03 0.98 15.44
C LEU A 357 -3.78 -0.12 16.48
N VAL A 358 -3.15 -1.23 16.09
CA VAL A 358 -2.86 -2.36 16.99
C VAL A 358 -1.80 -2.02 18.04
N GLN A 359 -0.87 -1.13 17.74
CA GLN A 359 0.10 -0.63 18.73
C GLN A 359 -0.60 0.13 19.87
N THR A 360 -1.64 0.92 19.54
CA THR A 360 -2.39 1.69 20.54
C THR A 360 -3.52 0.88 21.18
N PHE A 361 -4.20 0.05 20.38
CA PHE A 361 -5.30 -0.82 20.79
C PHE A 361 -4.93 -2.29 20.58
N PRO A 362 -4.19 -2.90 21.52
CA PRO A 362 -3.68 -4.26 21.38
C PRO A 362 -4.75 -5.34 21.20
N THR A 363 -6.00 -5.09 21.58
CA THR A 363 -7.11 -6.04 21.42
C THR A 363 -8.27 -5.45 20.65
N ILE A 364 -9.07 -6.32 20.03
CA ILE A 364 -10.26 -5.91 19.27
C ILE A 364 -11.30 -5.23 20.19
N GLU A 365 -11.39 -5.64 21.46
CA GLU A 365 -12.29 -5.05 22.45
C GLU A 365 -11.93 -3.60 22.74
N GLN A 366 -10.64 -3.31 22.94
CA GLN A 366 -10.15 -1.95 23.16
C GLN A 366 -10.43 -1.05 21.95
N LEU A 367 -10.20 -1.57 20.73
CA LEU A 367 -10.48 -0.82 19.52
C LEU A 367 -11.99 -0.60 19.30
N ALA A 368 -12.83 -1.60 19.62
CA ALA A 368 -14.28 -1.50 19.50
C ALA A 368 -14.91 -0.51 20.51
N GLN A 369 -14.29 -0.33 21.68
CA GLN A 369 -14.74 0.61 22.72
C GLN A 369 -14.15 2.01 22.55
N ALA A 370 -13.16 2.19 21.68
CA ALA A 370 -12.51 3.48 21.46
C ALA A 370 -13.48 4.48 20.82
N THR A 371 -13.41 5.72 21.27
CA THR A 371 -14.15 6.83 20.64
C THR A 371 -13.44 7.33 19.37
N VAL A 372 -14.16 8.08 18.54
CA VAL A 372 -13.54 8.74 17.37
C VAL A 372 -12.35 9.59 17.79
N THR A 373 -12.47 10.33 18.90
CA THR A 373 -11.39 11.19 19.42
C THR A 373 -10.17 10.39 19.90
N ASP A 374 -10.37 9.23 20.50
CA ASP A 374 -9.26 8.35 20.93
C ASP A 374 -8.47 7.84 19.72
N ILE A 375 -9.19 7.46 18.65
CA ILE A 375 -8.60 6.94 17.41
C ILE A 375 -7.89 8.07 16.64
N GLU A 376 -8.50 9.26 16.55
CA GLU A 376 -7.93 10.43 15.86
C GLU A 376 -6.68 10.96 16.58
N GLY A 377 -6.59 10.75 17.90
CA GLY A 377 -5.42 11.11 18.71
C GLY A 377 -4.13 10.34 18.36
N ILE A 378 -4.22 9.30 17.54
CA ILE A 378 -3.07 8.51 17.08
C ILE A 378 -2.36 9.23 15.95
N TYR A 379 -1.03 9.39 16.07
CA TYR A 379 -0.24 10.00 15.01
C TYR A 379 -0.40 9.25 13.67
N GLY A 380 -0.72 9.98 12.61
CA GLY A 380 -0.95 9.44 11.27
C GLY A 380 -2.36 8.92 11.00
N ILE A 381 -3.27 8.96 11.97
CA ILE A 381 -4.68 8.63 11.80
C ILE A 381 -5.49 9.94 11.76
N GLY A 382 -6.09 10.24 10.62
CA GLY A 382 -6.94 11.41 10.44
C GLY A 382 -8.41 11.14 10.77
N PRO A 383 -9.26 12.20 10.79
CA PRO A 383 -10.68 12.09 11.16
C PRO A 383 -11.47 11.11 10.28
N GLU A 384 -11.18 11.05 8.99
CA GLU A 384 -11.81 10.12 8.03
C GLU A 384 -11.57 8.64 8.39
N ILE A 385 -10.34 8.32 8.82
CA ILE A 385 -9.95 6.97 9.23
C ILE A 385 -10.63 6.64 10.57
N ALA A 386 -10.55 7.58 11.53
CA ALA A 386 -11.14 7.41 12.86
C ALA A 386 -12.65 7.17 12.79
N GLN A 387 -13.36 7.99 12.01
CA GLN A 387 -14.80 7.84 11.77
C GLN A 387 -15.13 6.51 11.08
N SER A 388 -14.30 6.08 10.13
CA SER A 388 -14.48 4.83 9.39
C SER A 388 -14.32 3.60 10.29
N VAL A 389 -13.33 3.63 11.17
CA VAL A 389 -13.07 2.54 12.14
C VAL A 389 -14.21 2.49 13.17
N TRP A 390 -14.50 3.60 13.82
CA TRP A 390 -15.57 3.67 14.80
C TRP A 390 -16.91 3.22 14.22
N GLY A 391 -17.28 3.78 13.05
CA GLY A 391 -18.54 3.45 12.38
C GLY A 391 -18.66 1.97 12.00
N TRP A 392 -17.54 1.33 11.62
CA TRP A 392 -17.53 -0.09 11.28
C TRP A 392 -17.91 -0.97 12.49
N PHE A 393 -17.43 -0.63 13.69
CA PHE A 393 -17.77 -1.36 14.92
C PHE A 393 -19.21 -1.12 15.41
N GLN A 394 -19.91 -0.06 14.94
CA GLN A 394 -21.30 0.18 15.29
C GLN A 394 -22.30 -0.71 14.53
N ILE A 395 -21.85 -1.39 13.47
CA ILE A 395 -22.70 -2.24 12.63
C ILE A 395 -22.85 -3.62 13.25
N SER A 396 -24.09 -4.04 13.55
CA SER A 396 -24.38 -5.31 14.23
C SER A 396 -23.87 -6.53 13.48
N SER A 397 -23.94 -6.55 12.14
CA SER A 397 -23.40 -7.65 11.33
C SER A 397 -21.88 -7.79 11.48
N ASN A 398 -21.16 -6.69 11.65
CA ASN A 398 -19.71 -6.71 11.90
C ASN A 398 -19.38 -7.22 13.30
N GLN A 399 -20.21 -6.89 14.31
CA GLN A 399 -20.07 -7.43 15.67
C GLN A 399 -20.28 -8.94 15.67
N THR A 400 -21.31 -9.44 14.94
CA THR A 400 -21.55 -10.87 14.75
C THR A 400 -20.37 -11.55 14.04
N LEU A 401 -19.81 -10.90 13.01
CA LEU A 401 -18.61 -11.40 12.33
C LEU A 401 -17.44 -11.56 13.28
N ILE A 402 -17.18 -10.57 14.14
CA ILE A 402 -16.11 -10.62 15.17
C ILE A 402 -16.33 -11.82 16.11
N ALA A 403 -17.56 -12.02 16.59
CA ALA A 403 -17.89 -13.14 17.46
C ALA A 403 -17.55 -14.48 16.80
N ARG A 404 -17.97 -14.68 15.56
CA ARG A 404 -17.68 -15.89 14.78
C ARG A 404 -16.19 -16.10 14.51
N LEU A 405 -15.44 -15.04 14.20
CA LEU A 405 -13.98 -15.12 14.01
C LEU A 405 -13.26 -15.51 15.33
N ARG A 406 -13.77 -15.04 16.47
CA ARG A 406 -13.27 -15.44 17.79
C ARG A 406 -13.53 -16.91 18.06
N GLU A 407 -14.75 -17.39 17.83
CA GLU A 407 -15.11 -18.82 17.95
C GLU A 407 -14.27 -19.70 17.03
N ALA A 408 -13.99 -19.23 15.83
CA ALA A 408 -13.07 -19.90 14.89
C ALA A 408 -11.61 -19.94 15.37
N GLY A 409 -11.23 -19.17 16.40
CA GLY A 409 -9.90 -19.18 17.02
C GLY A 409 -8.86 -18.26 16.35
N LEU A 410 -9.30 -17.17 15.71
CA LEU A 410 -8.40 -16.17 15.15
C LEU A 410 -7.73 -15.32 16.25
N GLN A 411 -6.52 -14.81 15.95
CA GLN A 411 -5.81 -13.90 16.83
C GLN A 411 -6.42 -12.49 16.75
N LEU A 412 -7.26 -12.14 17.73
CA LEU A 412 -7.90 -10.83 17.85
C LEU A 412 -7.23 -9.92 18.90
N ALA A 413 -6.02 -10.31 19.32
CA ALA A 413 -5.18 -9.57 20.25
C ALA A 413 -3.70 -9.68 19.82
N ALA A 414 -2.94 -8.63 20.13
CA ALA A 414 -1.48 -8.66 19.97
C ALA A 414 -0.87 -9.64 20.98
N SER A 415 0.08 -10.46 20.53
CA SER A 415 0.82 -11.34 21.43
C SER A 415 1.67 -10.50 22.40
N GLN A 416 1.82 -10.96 23.64
CA GLN A 416 2.62 -10.26 24.66
C GLN A 416 4.07 -10.01 24.23
N ASN A 417 4.63 -10.83 23.34
CA ASN A 417 5.97 -10.63 22.77
C ASN A 417 6.08 -9.43 21.82
N THR A 418 4.98 -8.98 21.20
CA THR A 418 4.99 -7.79 20.34
C THR A 418 4.96 -6.50 21.17
N ILE A 419 4.42 -6.56 22.39
CA ILE A 419 4.42 -5.47 23.35
C ILE A 419 5.80 -5.33 24.03
N ALA A 420 6.59 -6.39 24.05
CA ALA A 420 7.90 -6.41 24.71
C ALA A 420 9.04 -5.78 23.89
N LEU A 421 8.87 -5.59 22.57
CA LEU A 421 9.88 -4.95 21.72
C LEU A 421 10.01 -3.43 21.94
N ASP A 422 9.00 -2.79 22.51
CA ASP A 422 9.02 -1.34 22.82
C ASP A 422 9.57 -0.99 24.21
N LYS A 423 9.93 -2.00 25.03
CA LYS A 423 10.57 -1.75 26.34
C LYS A 423 12.04 -1.33 26.26
N SER A 424 12.62 -1.31 25.07
CA SER A 424 14.02 -0.89 24.85
C SER A 424 14.19 0.60 24.57
N LEU A 425 13.10 1.34 24.34
CA LEU A 425 13.20 2.77 24.08
C LEU A 425 13.32 3.55 25.41
N PRO A 426 14.21 4.58 25.48
CA PRO A 426 14.59 5.23 26.73
C PRO A 426 13.44 5.92 27.46
N LEU A 427 12.39 6.36 26.75
CA LEU A 427 11.26 7.08 27.30
C LEU A 427 9.96 6.26 27.37
N THR A 428 10.02 4.95 27.18
CA THR A 428 8.83 4.08 27.20
C THR A 428 8.04 4.19 28.48
N GLY A 429 6.73 4.47 28.34
CA GLY A 429 5.79 4.61 29.46
C GLY A 429 5.84 5.97 30.17
N LYS A 430 6.69 6.91 29.75
CA LYS A 430 6.79 8.27 30.33
C LYS A 430 5.84 9.24 29.62
N ILE A 431 5.20 10.10 30.39
CA ILE A 431 4.26 11.13 29.92
C ILE A 431 4.89 12.50 30.04
N PHE A 432 4.98 13.20 28.93
CA PHE A 432 5.56 14.51 28.78
C PHE A 432 4.52 15.58 28.49
N VAL A 433 4.76 16.80 28.96
CA VAL A 433 4.07 18.02 28.53
C VAL A 433 5.14 19.02 28.10
N ILE A 434 4.91 19.75 27.00
CA ILE A 434 5.81 20.80 26.51
C ILE A 434 5.12 22.15 26.70
N THR A 435 5.82 23.11 27.28
CA THR A 435 5.34 24.48 27.51
C THR A 435 6.40 25.51 27.16
N GLY A 436 5.99 26.68 26.68
CA GLY A 436 6.89 27.74 26.24
C GLY A 436 7.51 27.50 24.86
N THR A 437 8.41 28.40 24.44
CA THR A 437 9.20 28.33 23.21
C THR A 437 10.55 27.71 23.50
N LEU A 438 10.86 26.60 22.81
CA LEU A 438 12.14 25.92 22.99
C LEU A 438 13.25 26.68 22.24
N PRO A 439 14.50 26.71 22.75
CA PRO A 439 15.59 27.48 22.19
C PRO A 439 15.99 27.10 20.76
N THR A 440 16.05 25.79 20.44
CA THR A 440 16.51 25.30 19.13
C THR A 440 15.48 24.42 18.41
N LEU A 441 14.59 23.76 19.14
CA LEU A 441 13.58 22.85 18.59
C LEU A 441 12.23 23.53 18.41
N LYS A 442 11.55 23.24 17.29
CA LYS A 442 10.12 23.51 17.20
C LYS A 442 9.36 22.55 18.12
N ARG A 443 8.22 22.99 18.64
CA ARG A 443 7.39 22.18 19.53
C ARG A 443 6.95 20.86 18.89
N SER A 444 6.72 20.84 17.56
CA SER A 444 6.45 19.63 16.78
C SER A 444 7.63 18.67 16.86
N ASP A 445 8.82 19.15 16.64
CA ASP A 445 10.04 18.34 16.53
C ASP A 445 10.39 17.72 17.89
N ALA A 446 10.27 18.51 18.98
CA ALA A 446 10.43 17.99 20.35
C ALA A 446 9.36 16.92 20.70
N LYS A 447 8.12 17.10 20.23
CA LYS A 447 7.07 16.09 20.37
C LYS A 447 7.43 14.81 19.63
N ASP A 448 7.89 14.92 18.40
CA ASP A 448 8.25 13.77 17.55
C ASP A 448 9.46 13.02 18.12
N LEU A 449 10.46 13.72 18.65
CA LEU A 449 11.61 13.11 19.33
C LEU A 449 11.18 12.29 20.56
N ILE A 450 10.37 12.87 21.43
CA ILE A 450 9.84 12.15 22.60
C ILE A 450 9.04 10.91 22.21
N GLN A 451 8.19 11.02 21.17
CA GLN A 451 7.37 9.92 20.71
C GLN A 451 8.19 8.80 20.04
N ASN A 452 9.20 9.16 19.27
CA ASN A 452 10.14 8.21 18.65
C ASN A 452 10.98 7.47 19.70
N ALA A 453 11.23 8.09 20.86
CA ALA A 453 11.89 7.47 22.00
C ALA A 453 10.93 6.70 22.93
N GLY A 454 9.66 6.50 22.54
CA GLY A 454 8.66 5.71 23.30
C GLY A 454 7.87 6.51 24.33
N GLY A 455 8.09 7.82 24.45
CA GLY A 455 7.38 8.72 25.39
C GLY A 455 6.02 9.17 24.83
N LYS A 456 5.08 9.51 25.71
CA LYS A 456 3.77 10.06 25.37
C LYS A 456 3.73 11.56 25.65
N VAL A 457 3.35 12.39 24.66
CA VAL A 457 3.20 13.84 24.84
C VAL A 457 1.73 14.20 24.94
N THR A 458 1.36 14.89 26.03
CA THR A 458 -0.01 15.36 26.28
C THR A 458 -0.08 16.90 26.30
N SER A 459 -1.27 17.44 26.05
CA SER A 459 -1.49 18.90 25.99
C SER A 459 -1.69 19.55 27.37
N ALA A 460 -2.06 18.78 28.40
CA ALA A 460 -2.38 19.27 29.73
C ALA A 460 -1.55 18.59 30.82
N VAL A 461 -1.13 19.36 31.83
CA VAL A 461 -0.44 18.87 33.01
C VAL A 461 -1.41 18.21 33.96
N SER A 462 -1.14 16.98 34.39
CA SER A 462 -1.94 16.19 35.36
C SER A 462 -1.03 15.40 36.30
N ALA A 463 -1.58 14.80 37.33
CA ALA A 463 -0.84 13.93 38.27
C ALA A 463 -0.18 12.70 37.59
N LYS A 464 -0.55 12.40 36.37
CA LYS A 464 0.03 11.30 35.56
C LYS A 464 1.22 11.78 34.66
N THR A 465 1.54 13.07 34.68
CA THR A 465 2.66 13.64 33.89
C THR A 465 3.97 13.37 34.62
N ASP A 466 4.93 12.71 33.95
CA ASP A 466 6.26 12.44 34.51
C ASP A 466 7.20 13.64 34.33
N TYR A 467 7.16 14.31 33.17
CA TYR A 467 8.08 15.38 32.86
C TYR A 467 7.38 16.57 32.20
N LEU A 468 7.79 17.78 32.58
CA LEU A 468 7.44 19.03 31.90
C LEU A 468 8.67 19.59 31.18
N VAL A 469 8.65 19.62 29.85
CA VAL A 469 9.70 20.31 29.06
C VAL A 469 9.37 21.80 29.02
N VAL A 470 10.29 22.63 29.53
CA VAL A 470 10.09 24.06 29.75
C VAL A 470 10.98 24.85 28.82
N GLY A 471 10.36 25.66 27.95
CA GLY A 471 10.99 26.67 27.13
C GLY A 471 10.77 28.09 27.69
N GLU A 472 11.20 29.11 26.95
CA GLU A 472 10.95 30.51 27.28
C GLU A 472 9.46 30.84 27.30
N ASP A 473 9.05 31.77 28.15
CA ASP A 473 7.64 32.17 28.34
C ASP A 473 6.69 31.02 28.73
N ALA A 474 7.16 30.12 29.58
CA ALA A 474 6.37 29.03 30.13
C ALA A 474 5.22 29.55 31.01
N GLY A 475 4.01 29.53 30.50
CA GLY A 475 2.79 30.06 31.19
C GLY A 475 2.27 29.16 32.32
N SER A 476 0.98 29.19 32.58
CA SER A 476 0.25 28.54 33.69
C SER A 476 0.54 27.03 33.87
N LYS A 477 1.03 26.34 32.85
CA LYS A 477 1.42 24.91 32.93
C LYS A 477 2.64 24.68 33.82
N LEU A 478 3.57 25.65 33.88
CA LEU A 478 4.74 25.58 34.74
C LEU A 478 4.33 25.65 36.22
N GLU A 479 3.47 26.57 36.56
CA GLU A 479 2.98 26.71 37.95
C GLU A 479 2.21 25.47 38.38
N LYS A 480 1.39 24.91 37.49
CA LYS A 480 0.65 23.67 37.78
C LYS A 480 1.59 22.46 37.96
N ALA A 481 2.67 22.38 37.18
CA ALA A 481 3.64 21.30 37.31
C ALA A 481 4.43 21.41 38.62
N LYS A 482 4.80 22.61 39.03
CA LYS A 482 5.43 22.87 40.36
C LYS A 482 4.53 22.45 41.49
N ALA A 483 3.24 22.81 41.43
CA ALA A 483 2.26 22.46 42.45
C ALA A 483 2.03 20.93 42.57
N LEU A 484 2.23 20.18 41.47
CA LEU A 484 2.08 18.73 41.43
C LEU A 484 3.42 17.98 41.60
N GLY A 485 4.54 18.68 41.83
CA GLY A 485 5.86 18.08 42.04
C GLY A 485 6.43 17.38 40.80
N ILE A 486 6.01 17.79 39.56
CA ILE A 486 6.44 17.18 38.31
C ILE A 486 7.84 17.65 37.96
N THR A 487 8.70 16.73 37.55
CA THR A 487 10.08 17.02 37.11
C THR A 487 10.09 17.93 35.89
N GLN A 488 10.81 19.03 35.98
CA GLN A 488 10.97 20.00 34.90
C GLN A 488 12.28 19.72 34.17
N LEU A 489 12.24 19.72 32.84
CA LEU A 489 13.38 19.51 31.95
C LEU A 489 13.56 20.71 31.05
N THR A 490 14.80 21.15 30.88
CA THR A 490 15.17 22.05 29.79
C THR A 490 15.24 21.26 28.46
N GLU A 491 15.35 21.98 27.34
CA GLU A 491 15.56 21.33 26.04
C GLU A 491 16.83 20.45 26.01
N SER A 492 17.94 20.95 26.57
CA SER A 492 19.19 20.19 26.66
C SER A 492 19.03 18.90 27.48
N GLN A 493 18.34 18.98 28.62
CA GLN A 493 18.07 17.81 29.45
C GLN A 493 17.10 16.81 28.77
N LEU A 494 16.18 17.29 27.94
CA LEU A 494 15.35 16.41 27.11
C LEU A 494 16.23 15.67 26.09
N LEU A 495 17.15 16.37 25.42
CA LEU A 495 18.05 15.75 24.42
C LEU A 495 19.03 14.75 25.04
N GLU A 496 19.44 14.94 26.31
CA GLU A 496 20.24 13.97 27.07
C GLU A 496 19.48 12.69 27.47
N LEU A 497 18.15 12.77 27.55
CA LEU A 497 17.28 11.65 27.89
C LEU A 497 16.88 10.80 26.67
N LEU A 498 17.06 11.33 25.45
CA LEU A 498 16.76 10.70 24.17
C LEU A 498 17.92 9.86 23.66
#